data_a7354ffd358bdce22b53e0a119e22ec5
#
_entry.id   a7354ffd358bdce22b53e0a119e22ec5
#
_cell.length_a   1.000
_cell.length_b   1.000
_cell.length_c   1.000
_cell.angle_alpha   90.00
_cell.angle_beta   90.00
_cell.angle_gamma   90.00
#
_symmetry.space_group_name_H-M   'P 1'
#
loop_
_entity.id
_entity.type
_entity.pdbx_description
1 polymer ?
#
loop_
_entity_poly.entity_id
_entity_poly.type
_entity_poly.pdbx_seq_one_letter_code
_entity_poly.pdbx_strand_id
1 'polypeptide(L)' 'MDLALPQWSAAEVLDTSFSDNLTLRALVSRLAAGRWQWSILSIDGERGELISVGVAPSLSAARIAATSEIAKCVENALE' A
#
# COMPACT_ATOMS: atom_id res chain seq x y z
N MET A 1 19.24 20.17 2.46
CA MET A 1 18.49 19.86 2.17
C MET A 1 17.98 18.88 2.66
N ASP A 2 17.34 18.41 3.09
CA ASP A 2 16.87 17.54 3.56
C ASP A 2 16.33 16.70 2.74
N LEU A 3 16.96 15.98 2.33
CA LEU A 3 16.61 15.05 1.36
C LEU A 3 15.68 14.03 1.76
N ALA A 4 15.52 13.82 3.00
CA ALA A 4 14.57 12.84 3.46
C ALA A 4 13.16 13.28 3.24
N LEU A 5 12.95 14.55 3.16
CA LEU A 5 11.64 15.06 3.04
C LEU A 5 10.93 14.68 1.78
N PRO A 6 11.56 14.73 0.63
CA PRO A 6 10.87 14.41 -0.58
C PRO A 6 10.31 13.01 -0.60
N GLN A 7 10.97 12.11 0.09
CA GLN A 7 10.52 10.75 0.10
C GLN A 7 9.19 10.60 0.78
N TRP A 8 9.01 11.37 1.81
CA TRP A 8 7.79 11.26 2.55
C TRP A 8 6.64 11.97 1.90
N SER A 9 6.93 13.00 1.14
CA SER A 9 5.86 13.75 0.54
C SER A 9 5.29 13.06 -0.68
N ALA A 10 6.01 12.14 -1.28
CA ALA A 10 5.55 11.50 -2.49
C ALA A 10 4.61 10.34 -2.21
N ALA A 11 5.07 9.36 -1.47
CA ALA A 11 4.26 8.18 -1.22
C ALA A 11 4.91 7.36 -0.14
N GLU A 12 4.12 6.54 0.52
CA GLU A 12 4.63 5.57 1.45
C GLU A 12 4.44 4.20 0.86
N VAL A 13 5.41 3.34 1.09
CA VAL A 13 5.39 1.99 0.57
C VAL A 13 5.61 1.03 1.71
N LEU A 14 4.77 0.01 1.77
CA LEU A 14 4.93 -1.06 2.75
C LEU A 14 4.85 -2.38 2.00
N ASP A 15 5.91 -3.16 2.04
CA ASP A 15 5.97 -4.45 1.38
C ASP A 15 5.79 -5.55 2.40
N THR A 16 4.91 -6.49 2.09
CA THR A 16 4.68 -7.66 2.92
C THR A 16 4.98 -8.89 2.08
N SER A 17 5.99 -9.61 2.46
CA SER A 17 6.37 -10.81 1.76
C SER A 17 5.37 -11.89 2.10
N PHE A 18 4.78 -12.49 1.08
CA PHE A 18 3.74 -13.47 1.29
C PHE A 18 4.25 -14.88 1.00
N SER A 19 5.11 -15.01 0.00
CA SER A 19 5.76 -16.27 -0.31
C SER A 19 7.07 -15.92 -1.00
N ASP A 20 7.81 -16.93 -1.42
CA ASP A 20 9.10 -16.70 -2.05
C ASP A 20 9.02 -15.77 -3.24
N ASN A 21 7.93 -15.85 -3.98
CA ASN A 21 7.80 -15.08 -5.20
C ASN A 21 6.74 -14.00 -5.15
N LEU A 22 5.99 -13.92 -4.07
CA LEU A 22 4.84 -13.03 -4.02
C LEU A 22 4.99 -12.00 -2.91
N THR A 23 4.87 -10.75 -3.27
CA THR A 23 4.90 -9.65 -2.32
C THR A 23 3.64 -8.82 -2.51
N LEU A 24 3.02 -8.44 -1.41
CA LEU A 24 1.92 -7.51 -1.44
C LEU A 24 2.48 -6.14 -1.08
N ARG A 25 2.31 -5.20 -1.96
CA ARG A 25 2.85 -3.85 -1.76
C ARG A 25 1.72 -2.87 -1.55
N ALA A 26 1.75 -2.20 -0.41
CA ALA A 26 0.80 -1.15 -0.11
C ALA A 26 1.44 0.18 -0.44
N LEU A 27 0.73 1.01 -1.16
CA LEU A 27 1.18 2.36 -1.51
C LEU A 27 0.17 3.34 -0.96
N VAL A 28 0.67 4.41 -0.34
CA VAL A 28 -0.17 5.48 0.15
C VAL A 28 0.36 6.78 -0.40
N SER A 29 -0.48 7.55 -1.05
CA SER A 29 -0.07 8.83 -1.59
C SER A 29 -1.15 9.87 -1.37
N ARG A 30 -0.73 11.12 -1.26
CA ARG A 30 -1.65 12.22 -1.02
C ARG A 30 -2.23 12.69 -2.35
N LEU A 31 -3.55 12.77 -2.41
CA LEU A 31 -4.23 13.29 -3.59
C LEU A 31 -4.49 14.77 -3.45
N ALA A 32 -4.93 15.18 -2.26
CA ALA A 32 -5.24 16.56 -1.97
C ALA A 32 -5.34 16.69 -0.47
N ALA A 33 -5.56 17.90 0.03
CA ALA A 33 -5.73 18.09 1.45
C ALA A 33 -6.93 17.25 1.92
N GLY A 34 -6.71 16.42 2.92
CA GLY A 34 -7.77 15.57 3.44
C GLY A 34 -8.14 14.40 2.56
N ARG A 35 -7.33 14.08 1.54
CA ARG A 35 -7.63 12.95 0.67
C ARG A 35 -6.36 12.18 0.39
N TRP A 36 -6.33 10.95 0.82
CA TRP A 36 -5.17 10.06 0.66
C TRP A 36 -5.61 8.81 -0.05
N GLN A 37 -4.89 8.44 -1.08
CA GLN A 37 -5.19 7.22 -1.81
C GLN A 37 -4.30 6.11 -1.30
N TRP A 38 -4.89 4.94 -1.08
CA TRP A 38 -4.11 3.74 -0.79
C TRP A 38 -4.40 2.71 -1.87
N SER A 39 -3.40 1.90 -2.16
CA SER A 39 -3.57 0.85 -3.15
C SER A 39 -2.72 -0.35 -2.75
N ILE A 40 -3.18 -1.52 -3.14
CA ILE A 40 -2.49 -2.77 -2.86
C ILE A 40 -2.16 -3.42 -4.19
N LEU A 41 -0.90 -3.76 -4.36
CA LEU A 41 -0.44 -4.44 -5.55
C LEU A 41 0.08 -5.81 -5.18
N SER A 42 -0.19 -6.78 -6.03
CA SER A 42 0.38 -8.11 -5.92
C SER A 42 1.56 -8.15 -6.89
N ILE A 43 2.74 -8.40 -6.36
CA ILE A 43 3.94 -8.43 -7.17
C ILE A 43 4.51 -9.84 -7.17
N ASP A 44 4.55 -10.43 -8.37
CA ASP A 44 5.01 -11.79 -8.54
C ASP A 44 6.16 -11.72 -9.54
N GLY A 45 7.37 -11.76 -9.01
CA GLY A 45 8.55 -11.59 -9.84
C GLY A 45 8.57 -10.20 -10.43
N GLU A 46 8.47 -10.13 -11.76
CA GLU A 46 8.46 -8.85 -12.44
C GLU A 46 7.07 -8.36 -12.76
N ARG A 47 6.05 -9.11 -12.38
CA ARG A 47 4.68 -8.76 -12.71
C ARG A 47 4.01 -8.12 -11.53
N GLY A 48 3.30 -7.02 -11.78
CA GLY A 48 2.54 -6.34 -10.74
C GLY A 48 1.10 -6.22 -11.16
N GLU A 49 0.19 -6.39 -10.21
CA GLU A 49 -1.22 -6.29 -10.49
C GLU A 49 -1.90 -5.55 -9.35
N LEU A 50 -2.73 -4.57 -9.71
CA LEU A 50 -3.47 -3.81 -8.72
C LEU A 50 -4.65 -4.66 -8.26
N ILE A 51 -4.76 -4.92 -6.96
CA ILE A 51 -5.83 -5.74 -6.45
C ILE A 51 -6.81 -4.97 -5.59
N SER A 52 -6.45 -3.80 -5.10
CA SER A 52 -7.38 -3.04 -4.29
C SER A 52 -6.95 -1.58 -4.23
N VAL A 53 -7.89 -0.67 -4.14
CA VAL A 53 -7.59 0.75 -4.05
C VAL A 53 -8.73 1.45 -3.32
N GLY A 54 -8.39 2.49 -2.57
CA GLY A 54 -9.41 3.27 -1.88
C GLY A 54 -8.88 4.64 -1.52
N VAL A 55 -9.72 5.45 -0.90
CA VAL A 55 -9.38 6.80 -0.49
C VAL A 55 -9.75 6.98 0.97
N ALA A 56 -8.91 7.67 1.70
CA ALA A 56 -9.11 7.91 3.12
C ALA A 56 -8.88 9.39 3.43
N PRO A 57 -9.41 9.88 4.55
CA PRO A 57 -9.31 11.31 4.87
C PRO A 57 -7.99 11.72 5.48
N SER A 58 -7.14 10.79 5.85
CA SER A 58 -5.85 11.13 6.44
C SER A 58 -4.84 10.04 6.13
N LEU A 59 -3.57 10.36 6.35
CA LEU A 59 -2.51 9.40 6.16
C LEU A 59 -2.69 8.20 7.09
N SER A 60 -3.02 8.44 8.34
CA SER A 60 -3.22 7.34 9.29
C SER A 60 -4.36 6.43 8.86
N ALA A 61 -5.47 7.03 8.43
CA ALA A 61 -6.61 6.24 7.98
C ALA A 61 -6.25 5.43 6.74
N ALA A 62 -5.47 6.01 5.83
CA ALA A 62 -5.06 5.30 4.63
C ALA A 62 -4.16 4.11 4.98
N ARG A 63 -3.23 4.31 5.92
CA ARG A 63 -2.37 3.22 6.36
C ARG A 63 -3.16 2.09 6.98
N ILE A 64 -4.13 2.45 7.82
CA ILE A 64 -4.97 1.44 8.46
C ILE A 64 -5.78 0.68 7.43
N ALA A 65 -6.36 1.39 6.48
CA ALA A 65 -7.15 0.75 5.44
C ALA A 65 -6.29 -0.20 4.60
N ALA A 66 -5.10 0.24 4.21
CA ALA A 66 -4.21 -0.59 3.41
C ALA A 66 -3.78 -1.83 4.17
N THR A 67 -3.43 -1.67 5.45
CA THR A 67 -3.01 -2.79 6.27
C THR A 67 -4.15 -3.79 6.44
N SER A 68 -5.37 -3.30 6.62
CA SER A 68 -6.52 -4.18 6.73
C SER A 68 -6.75 -4.98 5.45
N GLU A 69 -6.55 -4.34 4.30
CA GLU A 69 -6.72 -5.03 3.03
C GLU A 69 -5.66 -6.10 2.83
N ILE A 70 -4.43 -5.82 3.24
CA ILE A 70 -3.38 -6.83 3.16
C ILE A 70 -3.74 -8.02 4.03
N ALA A 71 -4.24 -7.78 5.23
CA ALA A 71 -4.63 -8.87 6.12
C ALA A 71 -5.72 -9.73 5.50
N LYS A 72 -6.69 -9.10 4.84
CA LYS A 72 -7.75 -9.85 4.18
C LYS A 72 -7.20 -10.70 3.04
N CYS A 73 -6.27 -10.15 2.28
CA CYS A 73 -5.67 -10.91 1.18
C CYS A 73 -4.92 -12.12 1.70
N VAL A 74 -4.20 -11.96 2.80
CA VAL A 74 -3.46 -13.06 3.39
C VAL A 74 -4.43 -14.13 3.89
N GLU A 75 -5.48 -13.72 4.58
CA GLU A 75 -6.46 -14.66 5.08
C GLU A 75 -7.12 -15.46 3.97
N ASN A 76 -7.49 -14.77 2.90
CA ASN A 76 -8.13 -15.44 1.78
C ASN A 76 -7.20 -16.44 1.12
N ALA A 77 -5.93 -16.11 1.05
CA ALA A 77 -4.97 -17.00 0.40
C ALA A 77 -4.69 -18.24 1.24
N LEU A 78 -4.84 -18.14 2.55
CA LEU A 78 -4.60 -19.26 3.43
C LEU A 78 -5.77 -20.24 3.47
N GLU A 79 -6.90 -19.84 2.96
CA GLU A 79 -8.03 -20.74 2.86
C GLU A 79 -7.95 -21.57 1.61
#